data_7ce456fc9cd49bf93073e6e1deae84c7
#
_entry.id   7ce456fc9cd49bf93073e6e1deae84c7
#
_cell.length_a   1.000
_cell.length_b   1.000
_cell.length_c   1.000
_cell.angle_alpha   90.00
_cell.angle_beta   90.00
_cell.angle_gamma   90.00
#
_symmetry.space_group_name_H-M   'P 1'
#
loop_
_entity.id
_entity.type
_entity.pdbx_description
1 polymer ?
#
loop_
_entity_poly.entity_id
_entity_poly.type
_entity_poly.pdbx_seq_one_letter_code
_entity_poly.pdbx_strand_id
1 'polypeptide(L)'
;MVILLICFTARADGNYILLSHDWLSPRAEALAVTLPKAFRALKVGGTLAVISFHSLEDRIVKRFMRKMAGRPEHKMDARSQHERTSYGVLEKSKAVFPTKQEVESNPRSRSARLRFISKTSHQEF
;
A
#
# COMPACT_ATOMS: atom_id res chain seq x y z
N MET A 1 18.25 3.88 4.18
CA MET A 1 17.55 4.58 3.09
C MET A 1 16.35 3.74 2.70
N VAL A 2 15.18 4.23 2.94
CA VAL A 2 13.95 3.56 2.57
C VAL A 2 13.25 4.42 1.53
N ILE A 3 13.12 3.90 0.35
CA ILE A 3 12.36 4.56 -0.72
C ILE A 3 10.94 4.00 -0.67
N LEU A 4 10.01 4.82 -0.21
CA LEU A 4 8.59 4.52 -0.34
C LEU A 4 8.16 5.01 -1.71
N LEU A 5 8.02 4.11 -2.66
CA LEU A 5 7.49 4.40 -3.97
C LEU A 5 5.98 4.25 -3.93
N ILE A 6 5.26 5.36 -3.99
CA ILE A 6 3.81 5.34 -4.14
C ILE A 6 3.52 5.67 -5.60
N CYS A 7 3.11 4.66 -6.35
CA CYS A 7 2.71 4.84 -7.75
C CYS A 7 1.19 4.92 -7.83
N PHE A 8 0.70 6.02 -8.35
CA PHE A 8 -0.72 6.17 -8.68
C PHE A 8 -0.91 5.90 -10.16
N THR A 9 -1.60 4.85 -10.50
CA THR A 9 -2.08 4.67 -11.87
C THR A 9 -3.55 5.07 -11.92
N ALA A 10 -3.83 6.26 -12.43
CA ALA A 10 -5.17 6.58 -12.89
C ALA A 10 -5.33 5.96 -14.29
N ARG A 11 -6.39 5.21 -14.49
CA ARG A 11 -6.74 4.62 -15.78
C ARG A 11 -6.91 5.74 -16.82
N ALA A 12 -6.29 5.62 -17.95
CA ALA A 12 -6.41 6.36 -19.20
C ALA A 12 -5.45 7.54 -19.45
N ASP A 13 -5.01 8.31 -18.46
CA ASP A 13 -4.28 9.55 -18.75
C ASP A 13 -2.78 9.51 -18.42
N GLY A 14 -2.26 8.35 -18.03
CA GLY A 14 -0.80 8.16 -17.81
C GLY A 14 -0.19 8.99 -16.68
N ASN A 15 -0.98 9.61 -15.83
CA ASN A 15 -0.47 10.43 -14.74
C ASN A 15 -0.01 9.56 -13.57
N TYR A 16 1.31 9.48 -13.41
CA TYR A 16 1.95 8.88 -12.25
C TYR A 16 2.32 9.97 -11.26
N ILE A 17 1.91 9.84 -10.02
CA ILE A 17 2.48 10.63 -8.93
C ILE A 17 3.46 9.72 -8.21
N LEU A 18 4.74 10.00 -8.41
CA LEU A 18 5.82 9.33 -7.72
C LEU A 18 6.13 10.11 -6.45
N LEU A 19 5.76 9.58 -5.30
CA LEU A 19 6.18 10.11 -4.02
C LEU A 19 7.31 9.24 -3.48
N SER A 20 8.54 9.69 -3.66
CA SER A 20 9.68 9.11 -2.96
C SER A 20 9.84 9.79 -1.61
N HIS A 21 9.80 9.03 -0.55
CA HIS A 21 10.06 9.53 0.80
C HIS A 21 11.40 8.97 1.29
N ASP A 22 12.37 9.85 1.37
CA ASP A 22 13.66 9.55 1.98
C ASP A 22 13.61 10.09 3.42
N TRP A 23 13.57 9.19 4.41
CA TRP A 23 13.30 9.60 5.78
C TRP A 23 14.25 8.99 6.79
N LEU A 24 14.80 9.87 7.62
CA LEU A 24 15.70 9.53 8.72
C LEU A 24 15.00 9.22 10.05
N SER A 25 13.69 9.45 10.23
CA SER A 25 12.86 9.10 11.42
C SER A 25 11.74 10.11 11.65
N PRO A 26 10.57 9.81 12.20
CA PRO A 26 9.88 8.57 12.59
C PRO A 26 8.98 8.03 11.47
N ARG A 27 9.47 7.04 10.80
CA ARG A 27 8.93 6.50 9.53
C ARG A 27 7.51 5.96 9.62
N ALA A 28 7.19 5.32 10.73
CA ALA A 28 5.92 4.67 10.94
C ALA A 28 4.75 5.66 11.00
N GLU A 29 4.92 6.77 11.72
CA GLU A 29 3.88 7.80 11.87
C GLU A 29 3.63 8.54 10.56
N ALA A 30 4.70 8.90 9.84
CA ALA A 30 4.60 9.55 8.55
C ALA A 30 3.86 8.67 7.54
N LEU A 31 4.16 7.38 7.50
CA LEU A 31 3.51 6.41 6.63
C LEU A 31 2.03 6.25 6.98
N ALA A 32 1.70 6.13 8.26
CA ALA A 32 0.32 6.01 8.73
C ALA A 32 -0.54 7.24 8.37
N VAL A 33 0.05 8.42 8.32
CA VAL A 33 -0.64 9.66 7.91
C VAL A 33 -0.72 9.78 6.38
N THR A 34 0.31 9.38 5.67
CA THR A 34 0.41 9.54 4.21
C THR A 34 -0.48 8.57 3.44
N LEU A 35 -0.59 7.32 3.88
CA LEU A 35 -1.39 6.30 3.19
C LEU A 35 -2.86 6.67 3.04
N PRO A 36 -3.58 7.13 4.07
CA PRO A 36 -4.96 7.58 3.93
C PRO A 36 -5.11 8.76 2.96
N LYS A 37 -4.21 9.72 3.02
CA LYS A 37 -4.21 10.89 2.11
C LYS A 37 -3.99 10.48 0.66
N ALA A 38 -3.03 9.59 0.43
CA ALA A 38 -2.75 9.04 -0.89
C ALA A 38 -3.95 8.28 -1.46
N PHE A 39 -4.59 7.46 -0.65
CA PHE A 39 -5.77 6.69 -1.07
C PHE A 39 -6.98 7.60 -1.38
N ARG A 40 -7.20 8.64 -0.59
CA ARG A 40 -8.24 9.64 -0.85
C ARG A 40 -8.03 10.38 -2.17
N ALA A 41 -6.78 10.68 -2.50
CA ALA A 41 -6.43 11.38 -3.74
C ALA A 41 -6.66 10.55 -5.01
N LEU A 42 -6.82 9.23 -4.87
CA LEU A 42 -7.11 8.36 -6.00
C LEU A 42 -8.53 8.59 -6.53
N LYS A 43 -8.66 8.57 -7.85
CA LYS A 43 -9.95 8.40 -8.51
C LYS A 43 -10.42 6.94 -8.35
N VAL A 44 -11.74 6.72 -8.43
CA VAL A 44 -12.28 5.36 -8.51
C VAL A 44 -11.71 4.64 -9.73
N GLY A 45 -11.26 3.41 -9.53
CA GLY A 45 -10.52 2.65 -10.53
C GLY A 45 -9.00 2.88 -10.49
N GLY A 46 -8.51 3.85 -9.71
CA GLY A 46 -7.08 4.07 -9.48
C GLY A 46 -6.48 3.01 -8.55
N THR A 47 -5.20 2.78 -8.69
CA THR A 47 -4.45 1.80 -7.90
C THR A 47 -3.37 2.50 -7.07
N LEU A 48 -3.34 2.22 -5.77
CA LEU A 48 -2.25 2.58 -4.88
C LEU A 48 -1.28 1.41 -4.78
N ALA A 49 -0.06 1.60 -5.25
CA ALA A 49 1.02 0.63 -5.11
C ALA A 49 2.10 1.17 -4.18
N VAL A 50 2.53 0.36 -3.24
CA VAL A 50 3.52 0.75 -2.22
C VAL A 50 4.62 -0.29 -2.16
N ILE A 51 5.87 0.17 -2.29
CA ILE A 51 7.06 -0.66 -2.08
C ILE A 51 7.66 -0.30 -0.72
N SER A 52 7.82 -1.28 0.13
CA SER A 52 8.48 -1.14 1.43
C SER A 52 9.71 -2.05 1.50
N PHE A 53 10.73 -1.61 2.24
CA PHE A 53 11.99 -2.34 2.43
C PHE A 53 12.18 -2.84 3.86
N HIS A 54 11.29 -2.46 4.76
CA HIS A 54 11.36 -2.82 6.17
C HIS A 54 10.08 -3.51 6.64
N SER A 55 10.21 -4.50 7.51
CA SER A 55 9.07 -5.29 8.00
C SER A 55 8.02 -4.48 8.76
N LEU A 56 8.42 -3.45 9.52
CA LEU A 56 7.49 -2.55 10.22
C LEU A 56 6.65 -1.73 9.26
N GLU A 57 7.27 -1.19 8.22
CA GLU A 57 6.60 -0.44 7.18
C GLU A 57 5.62 -1.32 6.40
N ASP A 58 6.05 -2.51 6.02
CA ASP A 58 5.19 -3.49 5.36
C ASP A 58 3.97 -3.85 6.20
N ARG A 59 4.15 -3.98 7.51
CA ARG A 59 3.04 -4.24 8.44
C ARG A 59 2.01 -3.11 8.45
N ILE A 60 2.45 -1.87 8.45
CA ILE A 60 1.58 -0.69 8.41
C ILE A 60 0.81 -0.65 7.10
N VAL A 61 1.49 -0.83 5.97
CA VAL A 61 0.88 -0.89 4.64
C VAL A 61 -0.14 -2.04 4.55
N LYS A 62 0.22 -3.21 5.01
CA LYS A 62 -0.65 -4.39 5.04
C LYS A 62 -1.94 -4.12 5.83
N ARG A 63 -1.83 -3.60 7.04
CA ARG A 63 -2.98 -3.29 7.90
C ARG A 63 -3.88 -2.24 7.27
N PHE A 64 -3.30 -1.18 6.75
CA PHE A 64 -4.04 -0.12 6.07
C PHE A 64 -4.81 -0.67 4.86
N MET A 65 -4.16 -1.41 3.99
CA MET A 65 -4.80 -1.98 2.80
C MET A 65 -5.89 -3.00 3.15
N ARG A 66 -5.68 -3.81 4.17
CA ARG A 66 -6.71 -4.73 4.66
C ARG A 66 -7.93 -4.00 5.22
N LYS A 67 -7.71 -2.94 5.97
CA LYS A 67 -8.77 -2.07 6.47
C LYS A 67 -9.58 -1.46 5.32
N MET A 68 -8.92 -0.90 4.31
CA MET A 68 -9.58 -0.31 3.16
C MET A 68 -10.34 -1.34 2.31
N ALA A 69 -9.89 -2.58 2.28
CA ALA A 69 -10.56 -3.68 1.59
C ALA A 69 -11.68 -4.34 2.41
N GLY A 70 -11.99 -3.84 3.60
CA GLY A 70 -12.98 -4.43 4.48
C GLY A 70 -12.59 -5.80 5.06
N ARG A 71 -11.29 -6.08 5.17
CA ARG A 71 -10.75 -7.33 5.74
C ARG A 71 -10.25 -7.11 7.17
N PRO A 72 -10.14 -8.16 7.99
CA PRO A 72 -9.53 -8.05 9.31
C PRO A 72 -8.11 -7.50 9.23
N GLU A 73 -7.81 -6.48 10.03
CA GLU A 73 -6.47 -5.88 10.08
C GLU A 73 -5.44 -6.84 10.67
N HIS A 74 -5.87 -7.64 11.65
CA HIS A 74 -5.06 -8.65 12.33
C HIS A 74 -5.92 -9.80 12.86
N LYS A 75 -5.29 -10.85 13.33
CA LYS A 75 -5.98 -12.07 13.81
C LYS A 75 -6.96 -11.84 14.98
N MET A 76 -6.72 -10.81 15.78
CA MET A 76 -7.55 -10.46 16.94
C MET A 76 -8.67 -9.45 16.61
N ASP A 77 -8.82 -9.08 15.36
CA ASP A 77 -9.88 -8.17 14.92
C ASP A 77 -11.23 -8.90 14.87
N ALA A 78 -11.99 -8.79 15.96
CA ALA A 78 -13.25 -9.48 16.16
C ALA A 78 -14.47 -8.79 15.50
N ARG A 79 -14.28 -7.65 14.82
CA ARG A 79 -15.39 -6.97 14.14
C ARG A 79 -16.01 -7.88 13.09
N SER A 80 -17.35 -7.87 13.01
CA SER A 80 -18.06 -8.63 11.98
C SER A 80 -17.82 -8.08 10.58
N GLN A 81 -18.06 -8.90 9.56
CA GLN A 81 -17.93 -8.46 8.16
C GLN A 81 -18.88 -7.28 7.84
N HIS A 82 -20.04 -7.23 8.49
CA HIS A 82 -21.04 -6.15 8.32
C HIS A 82 -20.59 -4.80 8.90
N GLU A 83 -19.69 -4.82 9.88
CA GLU A 83 -19.13 -3.62 10.50
C GLU A 83 -17.94 -3.04 9.72
N ARG A 84 -17.47 -3.74 8.70
CA ARG A 84 -16.35 -3.33 7.88
C ARG A 84 -16.83 -2.76 6.56
N THR A 85 -16.40 -1.53 6.27
CA THR A 85 -16.69 -0.90 4.98
C THR A 85 -15.52 -1.17 4.03
N SER A 86 -15.84 -1.56 2.81
CA SER A 86 -14.85 -1.77 1.75
C SER A 86 -14.79 -0.56 0.83
N TYR A 87 -13.64 0.07 0.74
CA TYR A 87 -13.37 1.21 -0.14
C TYR A 87 -12.54 0.82 -1.37
N GLY A 88 -11.99 -0.38 -1.36
CA GLY A 88 -11.13 -0.88 -2.42
C GLY A 88 -11.05 -2.40 -2.45
N VAL A 89 -10.38 -2.93 -3.46
CA VAL A 89 -10.17 -4.36 -3.67
C VAL A 89 -8.67 -4.68 -3.66
N LEU A 90 -8.32 -5.68 -2.85
CA LEU A 90 -6.99 -6.31 -2.88
C LEU A 90 -7.01 -7.46 -3.88
N GLU A 91 -6.39 -7.28 -5.03
CA GLU A 91 -6.23 -8.36 -6.01
C GLU A 91 -5.33 -9.48 -5.47
N LYS A 92 -4.30 -9.11 -4.72
CA LYS A 92 -3.42 -10.04 -4.01
C LYS A 92 -3.39 -9.72 -2.52
N SER A 93 -3.68 -10.71 -1.70
CA SER A 93 -3.64 -10.57 -0.23
C SER A 93 -2.21 -10.62 0.33
N LYS A 94 -1.28 -11.21 -0.43
CA LYS A 94 0.14 -11.31 -0.06
C LYS A 94 0.97 -10.29 -0.81
N ALA A 95 2.07 -9.84 -0.18
CA ALA A 95 3.04 -8.99 -0.85
C ALA A 95 3.70 -9.71 -2.03
N VAL A 96 4.06 -8.94 -3.04
CA VAL A 96 4.87 -9.42 -4.16
C VAL A 96 6.34 -9.20 -3.82
N PHE A 97 7.13 -10.24 -3.96
CA PHE A 97 8.56 -10.22 -3.72
C PHE A 97 9.34 -10.15 -5.03
N PRO A 98 10.57 -9.62 -5.03
CA PRO A 98 11.40 -9.60 -6.22
C PRO A 98 11.76 -11.03 -6.65
N THR A 99 11.97 -11.22 -7.96
CA THR A 99 12.47 -12.47 -8.51
C THR A 99 13.94 -12.66 -8.17
N LYS A 100 14.43 -13.90 -8.25
CA LYS A 100 15.87 -14.19 -8.07
C LYS A 100 16.74 -13.40 -9.04
N GLN A 101 16.32 -13.28 -10.29
CA GLN A 101 17.01 -12.52 -11.32
C GLN A 101 17.09 -11.03 -10.99
N GLU A 102 16.02 -10.46 -10.45
CA GLU A 102 15.99 -9.06 -10.01
C GLU A 102 16.93 -8.82 -8.83
N VAL A 103 16.95 -9.72 -7.85
CA VAL A 103 17.87 -9.64 -6.70
C VAL A 103 19.33 -9.77 -7.14
N GLU A 104 19.64 -10.61 -8.12
CA GLU A 104 20.99 -10.76 -8.69
C GLU A 104 21.44 -9.49 -9.41
N SER A 105 20.57 -8.88 -10.21
CA SER A 105 20.86 -7.62 -10.92
C SER A 105 20.86 -6.39 -10.03
N ASN A 106 20.04 -6.39 -8.97
CA ASN A 106 19.95 -5.32 -8.00
C ASN A 106 19.83 -5.87 -6.56
N PRO A 107 20.94 -6.07 -5.84
CA PRO A 107 20.91 -6.63 -4.48
C PRO A 107 20.07 -5.83 -3.48
N ARG A 108 19.85 -4.54 -3.72
CA ARG A 108 19.00 -3.68 -2.86
C ARG A 108 17.53 -4.08 -2.90
N SER A 109 17.07 -4.75 -3.97
CA SER A 109 15.69 -5.23 -4.09
C SER A 109 15.37 -6.42 -3.20
N ARG A 110 16.35 -7.06 -2.58
CA ARG A 110 16.20 -8.29 -1.79
C ARG A 110 15.13 -8.20 -0.70
N SER A 111 15.02 -7.07 -0.01
CA SER A 111 14.04 -6.84 1.05
C SER A 111 12.79 -6.10 0.58
N ALA A 112 12.66 -5.82 -0.71
CA ALA A 112 11.52 -5.11 -1.25
C ALA A 112 10.23 -5.95 -1.17
N ARG A 113 9.14 -5.31 -0.79
CA ARG A 113 7.79 -5.89 -0.77
C ARG A 113 6.83 -4.93 -1.41
N LEU A 114 6.18 -5.37 -2.47
CA LEU A 114 5.17 -4.61 -3.19
C LEU A 114 3.77 -5.04 -2.74
N ARG A 115 2.96 -4.06 -2.36
CA ARG A 115 1.52 -4.23 -2.12
C ARG A 115 0.74 -3.22 -2.90
N PHE A 116 -0.43 -3.60 -3.37
CA PHE A 116 -1.29 -2.69 -4.11
C PHE A 116 -2.78 -2.94 -3.82
N ILE A 117 -3.55 -1.87 -3.89
CA ILE A 117 -5.00 -1.86 -3.70
C ILE A 117 -5.64 -0.95 -4.74
N SER A 118 -6.75 -1.38 -5.31
CA SER A 118 -7.53 -0.60 -6.27
C SER A 118 -8.74 0.02 -5.59
N LYS A 119 -8.95 1.31 -5.80
CA LYS A 119 -10.09 2.04 -5.23
C LYS A 119 -11.35 1.74 -6.02
N THR A 120 -12.42 1.33 -5.34
CA THR A 120 -13.70 0.94 -5.96
C THR A 120 -14.87 1.84 -5.55
N SER A 121 -14.71 2.67 -4.52
CA SER A 121 -15.78 3.49 -3.96
C SER A 121 -15.38 4.95 -3.82
N HIS A 122 -16.34 5.85 -4.06
CA HIS A 122 -16.20 7.27 -3.79
C HIS A 122 -16.45 7.64 -2.32
N GLN A 123 -16.87 6.70 -1.49
CA GLN A 123 -17.12 6.99 -0.09
C GLN A 123 -15.86 7.49 0.61
N GLU A 124 -16.02 8.53 1.39
CA GLU A 124 -14.97 9.02 2.27
C GLU A 124 -14.89 8.17 3.54
N PHE A 125 -13.71 8.01 4.02
CA PHE A 125 -13.42 7.29 5.26
C PHE A 125 -12.75 8.20 6.29
#